data_9bd81c5018693cf271f7062307a2fb1b
#
_entry.id   9bd81c5018693cf271f7062307a2fb1b
#
_cell.length_a   1.000
_cell.length_b   1.000
_cell.length_c   1.000
_cell.angle_alpha   90.00
_cell.angle_beta   90.00
_cell.angle_gamma   90.00
#
_symmetry.space_group_name_H-M   'P 1'
#
loop_
_entity.id
_entity.type
_entity.pdbx_description
1 polymer ?
#
loop_
_entity_poly.entity_id
_entity_poly.type
_entity_poly.pdbx_seq_one_letter_code
_entity_poly.pdbx_strand_id
1 'polypeptide(L)'
;SAMRQKLQLVLAAGVTFFLDLTHPNDPLQPYAPVLQQMSKAYARPAVYQRMAIVDLNVPSVAQMVQTLALIEEALAAEHVVYVHCWGGVGRTGTVVGCHLVNRGNSGEAALAEIARLWQDVAKRDRYPRSPETPAQFQMVRTWGVVSRR
;
A
#
# COMPACT_ATOMS: atom_id res chain seq x y z
N SER A 1 -1.31 14.08 19.26
CA SER A 1 -0.67 14.45 18.01
C SER A 1 -1.49 13.95 16.83
N ALA A 2 -1.28 14.55 15.66
CA ALA A 2 -1.98 14.11 14.42
C ALA A 2 -1.65 12.66 14.06
N MET A 3 -0.41 12.24 14.27
CA MET A 3 0.01 10.86 14.04
C MET A 3 -0.78 9.88 14.90
N ARG A 4 -0.88 10.14 16.21
CA ARG A 4 -1.60 9.27 17.13
C ARG A 4 -3.08 9.19 16.79
N GLN A 5 -3.70 10.31 16.44
CA GLN A 5 -5.10 10.36 16.04
C GLN A 5 -5.36 9.50 14.80
N LYS A 6 -4.49 9.61 13.80
CA LYS A 6 -4.61 8.81 12.57
C LYS A 6 -4.44 7.32 12.86
N LEU A 7 -3.42 6.95 13.65
CA LEU A 7 -3.20 5.56 14.02
C LEU A 7 -4.38 4.99 14.81
N GLN A 8 -4.96 5.78 15.70
CA GLN A 8 -6.13 5.36 16.46
C GLN A 8 -7.31 5.07 15.56
N LEU A 9 -7.58 5.92 14.57
CA LEU A 9 -8.66 5.70 13.61
C LEU A 9 -8.44 4.43 12.79
N VAL A 10 -7.22 4.19 12.33
CA VAL A 10 -6.90 3.02 11.53
C VAL A 10 -7.01 1.74 12.37
N LEU A 11 -6.49 1.75 13.60
CA LEU A 11 -6.63 0.62 14.52
C LEU A 11 -8.10 0.35 14.87
N ALA A 12 -8.86 1.40 15.13
CA ALA A 12 -10.30 1.26 15.45
C ALA A 12 -11.09 0.69 14.27
N ALA A 13 -10.63 0.91 13.04
CA ALA A 13 -11.24 0.32 11.84
C ALA A 13 -10.93 -1.19 11.69
N GLY A 14 -10.10 -1.76 12.56
CA GLY A 14 -9.81 -3.19 12.57
C GLY A 14 -8.52 -3.58 11.85
N VAL A 15 -7.70 -2.62 11.42
CA VAL A 15 -6.43 -2.92 10.75
C VAL A 15 -5.46 -3.58 11.72
N THR A 16 -4.87 -4.69 11.29
CA THR A 16 -3.93 -5.48 12.08
C THR A 16 -2.56 -5.65 11.42
N PHE A 17 -2.39 -5.18 10.18
CA PHE A 17 -1.13 -5.27 9.45
C PHE A 17 -0.89 -3.97 8.70
N PHE A 18 0.21 -3.28 9.05
CA PHE A 18 0.59 -2.01 8.44
C PHE A 18 1.75 -2.26 7.49
N LEU A 19 1.51 -2.10 6.21
CA LEU A 19 2.53 -2.18 5.17
C LEU A 19 2.94 -0.78 4.75
N ASP A 20 4.13 -0.39 5.14
CA ASP A 20 4.70 0.94 4.95
C ASP A 20 5.60 0.94 3.72
N LEU A 21 5.20 1.64 2.67
CA LEU A 21 5.97 1.75 1.43
C LEU A 21 6.88 2.98 1.40
N THR A 22 6.92 3.75 2.49
CA THR A 22 7.75 4.96 2.52
C THR A 22 9.23 4.63 2.53
N HIS A 23 10.01 5.57 2.01
CA HIS A 23 11.47 5.50 1.97
C HIS A 23 12.05 6.38 3.07
N PRO A 24 13.27 6.09 3.60
CA PRO A 24 13.91 6.97 4.60
C PRO A 24 14.04 8.43 4.19
N ASN A 25 14.07 8.73 2.89
CA ASN A 25 14.13 10.10 2.38
C ASN A 25 12.79 10.83 2.39
N ASP A 26 11.68 10.13 2.65
CA ASP A 26 10.38 10.79 2.75
C ASP A 26 10.26 11.59 4.04
N PRO A 27 9.47 12.68 4.04
CA PRO A 27 9.34 13.54 5.24
C PRO A 27 8.37 12.96 6.29
N LEU A 28 8.26 11.66 6.40
CA LEU A 28 7.40 10.99 7.37
C LEU A 28 8.23 10.54 8.56
N GLN A 29 7.79 10.92 9.77
CA GLN A 29 8.42 10.44 10.98
C GLN A 29 8.11 8.95 11.21
N PRO A 30 9.09 8.16 11.70
CA PRO A 30 8.84 6.75 12.04
C PRO A 30 7.73 6.64 13.09
N TYR A 31 6.76 5.79 12.82
CA TYR A 31 5.61 5.62 13.71
C TYR A 31 5.51 4.23 14.33
N ALA A 32 6.36 3.29 13.93
CA ALA A 32 6.27 1.90 14.39
C ALA A 32 6.30 1.76 15.92
N PRO A 33 7.18 2.47 16.67
CA PRO A 33 7.16 2.37 18.12
C PRO A 33 5.86 2.84 18.75
N VAL A 34 5.27 3.93 18.23
CA VAL A 34 3.99 4.45 18.71
C VAL A 34 2.87 3.47 18.39
N LEU A 35 2.86 2.93 17.16
CA LEU A 35 1.88 1.92 16.75
C LEU A 35 1.92 0.70 17.66
N GLN A 36 3.10 0.17 17.94
CA GLN A 36 3.24 -1.01 18.79
C GLN A 36 2.71 -0.75 20.20
N GLN A 37 2.98 0.43 20.76
CA GLN A 37 2.43 0.79 22.05
C GLN A 37 0.91 0.90 22.05
N MET A 38 0.35 1.57 21.06
CA MET A 38 -1.09 1.77 20.94
C MET A 38 -1.84 0.46 20.69
N SER A 39 -1.24 -0.44 19.91
CA SER A 39 -1.91 -1.70 19.54
C SER A 39 -2.06 -2.67 20.71
N LYS A 40 -1.34 -2.47 21.81
CA LYS A 40 -1.48 -3.30 23.03
C LYS A 40 -2.88 -3.25 23.61
N ALA A 41 -3.64 -2.21 23.34
CA ALA A 41 -5.03 -2.07 23.81
C ALA A 41 -6.02 -2.92 23.00
N TYR A 42 -5.59 -3.53 21.91
CA TYR A 42 -6.43 -4.30 21.01
C TYR A 42 -6.16 -5.80 21.17
N ALA A 43 -7.19 -6.62 20.89
CA ALA A 43 -7.11 -8.08 21.07
C ALA A 43 -6.01 -8.73 20.21
N ARG A 44 -5.76 -8.17 19.05
CA ARG A 44 -4.70 -8.65 18.16
C ARG A 44 -3.68 -7.53 17.95
N PRO A 45 -2.42 -7.70 18.38
CA PRO A 45 -1.38 -6.68 18.18
C PRO A 45 -1.16 -6.42 16.70
N ALA A 46 -0.93 -5.15 16.36
CA ALA A 46 -0.64 -4.77 14.99
C ALA A 46 0.76 -5.21 14.59
N VAL A 47 0.87 -5.72 13.37
CA VAL A 47 2.14 -6.04 12.72
C VAL A 47 2.54 -4.85 11.86
N TYR A 48 3.82 -4.50 11.87
CA TYR A 48 4.40 -3.45 11.04
C TYR A 48 5.50 -4.04 10.16
N GLN A 49 5.42 -3.79 8.85
CA GLN A 49 6.45 -4.15 7.89
C GLN A 49 6.71 -2.99 6.95
N ARG A 50 7.97 -2.78 6.61
CA ARG A 50 8.38 -1.76 5.66
C ARG A 50 8.95 -2.40 4.40
N MET A 51 8.40 -2.00 3.25
CA MET A 51 8.92 -2.35 1.93
C MET A 51 9.14 -1.05 1.17
N ALA A 52 10.27 -0.40 1.45
CA ALA A 52 10.54 0.96 1.00
C ALA A 52 10.61 1.07 -0.52
N ILE A 53 9.88 2.03 -1.08
CA ILE A 53 9.91 2.41 -2.49
C ILE A 53 10.23 3.89 -2.54
N VAL A 54 11.21 4.28 -3.37
CA VAL A 54 11.54 5.70 -3.58
C VAL A 54 10.33 6.41 -4.18
N ASP A 55 10.01 7.59 -3.67
CA ASP A 55 8.85 8.35 -4.13
C ASP A 55 8.90 8.58 -5.64
N LEU A 56 7.74 8.53 -6.27
CA LEU A 56 7.53 8.65 -7.73
C LEU A 56 8.09 7.49 -8.55
N ASN A 57 8.77 6.55 -7.93
CA ASN A 57 9.38 5.41 -8.59
C ASN A 57 8.57 4.13 -8.46
N VAL A 58 9.05 3.10 -9.14
CA VAL A 58 8.57 1.72 -9.02
C VAL A 58 9.65 0.87 -8.35
N PRO A 59 9.26 -0.17 -7.60
CA PRO A 59 10.23 -1.15 -7.12
C PRO A 59 10.71 -2.03 -8.28
N SER A 60 11.78 -2.78 -8.06
CA SER A 60 12.15 -3.84 -8.99
C SER A 60 11.06 -4.92 -9.03
N VAL A 61 11.06 -5.73 -10.08
CA VAL A 61 10.14 -6.88 -10.17
C VAL A 61 10.30 -7.80 -8.96
N ALA A 62 11.55 -8.10 -8.57
CA ALA A 62 11.82 -8.94 -7.41
C ALA A 62 11.27 -8.33 -6.11
N GLN A 63 11.43 -7.04 -5.90
CA GLN A 63 10.89 -6.36 -4.73
C GLN A 63 9.36 -6.38 -4.72
N MET A 64 8.73 -6.18 -5.89
CA MET A 64 7.28 -6.26 -5.99
C MET A 64 6.78 -7.67 -5.69
N VAL A 65 7.45 -8.70 -6.20
CA VAL A 65 7.11 -10.10 -5.89
C VAL A 65 7.14 -10.33 -4.38
N GLN A 66 8.19 -9.87 -3.69
CA GLN A 66 8.30 -10.00 -2.24
C GLN A 66 7.19 -9.24 -1.50
N THR A 67 6.90 -8.03 -1.95
CA THR A 67 5.86 -7.19 -1.34
C THR A 67 4.48 -7.86 -1.47
N LEU A 68 4.17 -8.38 -2.66
CA LEU A 68 2.89 -9.06 -2.90
C LEU A 68 2.78 -10.37 -2.14
N ALA A 69 3.88 -11.11 -2.00
CA ALA A 69 3.91 -12.32 -1.17
C ALA A 69 3.61 -12.00 0.29
N LEU A 70 4.17 -10.91 0.80
CA LEU A 70 3.90 -10.45 2.17
C LEU A 70 2.43 -10.11 2.38
N ILE A 71 1.80 -9.44 1.41
CA ILE A 71 0.37 -9.13 1.46
C ILE A 71 -0.45 -10.44 1.47
N GLU A 72 -0.13 -11.38 0.58
CA GLU A 72 -0.86 -12.65 0.51
C GLU A 72 -0.73 -13.47 1.80
N GLU A 73 0.46 -13.52 2.39
CA GLU A 73 0.68 -14.17 3.68
C GLU A 73 -0.16 -13.51 4.78
N ALA A 74 -0.18 -12.19 4.82
CA ALA A 74 -0.96 -11.46 5.81
C ALA A 74 -2.45 -11.73 5.66
N LEU A 75 -2.97 -11.72 4.43
CA LEU A 75 -4.37 -12.02 4.15
C LEU A 75 -4.71 -13.47 4.52
N ALA A 76 -3.83 -14.42 4.21
CA ALA A 76 -4.03 -15.82 4.58
C ALA A 76 -4.05 -16.04 6.09
N ALA A 77 -3.34 -15.20 6.84
CA ALA A 77 -3.36 -15.20 8.31
C ALA A 77 -4.50 -14.35 8.89
N GLU A 78 -5.46 -13.97 8.05
CA GLU A 78 -6.65 -13.20 8.42
C GLU A 78 -6.37 -11.81 8.99
N HIS A 79 -5.26 -11.21 8.56
CA HIS A 79 -5.00 -9.80 8.84
C HIS A 79 -5.85 -8.89 7.96
N VAL A 80 -6.21 -7.75 8.53
CA VAL A 80 -6.71 -6.61 7.77
C VAL A 80 -5.51 -5.74 7.44
N VAL A 81 -5.17 -5.64 6.16
CA VAL A 81 -3.94 -5.01 5.68
C VAL A 81 -4.20 -3.56 5.30
N TYR A 82 -3.38 -2.66 5.81
CA TYR A 82 -3.36 -1.25 5.45
C TYR A 82 -2.04 -0.96 4.72
N VAL A 83 -2.14 -0.71 3.43
CA VAL A 83 -1.00 -0.34 2.59
C VAL A 83 -0.96 1.16 2.46
N HIS A 84 0.18 1.77 2.74
CA HIS A 84 0.29 3.21 2.62
C HIS A 84 1.67 3.66 2.16
N CYS A 85 1.72 4.85 1.60
CA CYS A 85 2.93 5.58 1.33
C CYS A 85 2.74 7.02 1.84
N TRP A 86 3.70 7.89 1.58
CA TRP A 86 3.49 9.31 1.85
C TRP A 86 2.76 9.93 0.66
N GLY A 87 1.68 10.65 0.93
CA GLY A 87 0.79 11.14 -0.13
C GLY A 87 -0.31 10.15 -0.54
N GLY A 88 -0.04 8.85 -0.48
CA GLY A 88 -1.06 7.80 -0.64
C GLY A 88 -1.50 7.52 -2.06
N VAL A 89 -0.76 7.94 -3.07
CA VAL A 89 -1.23 7.95 -4.46
C VAL A 89 -0.47 6.96 -5.33
N GLY A 90 0.81 7.21 -5.56
CA GLY A 90 1.57 6.51 -6.59
C GLY A 90 2.03 5.13 -6.18
N ARG A 91 2.80 5.04 -5.13
CA ARG A 91 3.39 3.78 -4.66
C ARG A 91 2.32 2.81 -4.18
N THR A 92 1.36 3.29 -3.42
CA THR A 92 0.23 2.49 -2.96
C THR A 92 -0.59 1.97 -4.14
N GLY A 93 -0.93 2.83 -5.09
CA GLY A 93 -1.66 2.43 -6.29
C GLY A 93 -0.92 1.38 -7.12
N THR A 94 0.41 1.50 -7.21
CA THR A 94 1.22 0.52 -7.93
C THR A 94 1.16 -0.86 -7.27
N VAL A 95 1.35 -0.92 -5.96
CA VAL A 95 1.30 -2.18 -5.21
C VAL A 95 -0.09 -2.80 -5.25
N VAL A 96 -1.13 -2.01 -4.98
CA VAL A 96 -2.53 -2.50 -5.01
C VAL A 96 -2.88 -2.97 -6.42
N GLY A 97 -2.45 -2.25 -7.46
CA GLY A 97 -2.70 -2.65 -8.84
C GLY A 97 -2.08 -3.99 -9.18
N CYS A 98 -0.82 -4.20 -8.85
CA CYS A 98 -0.15 -5.48 -9.06
C CYS A 98 -0.78 -6.60 -8.24
N HIS A 99 -1.24 -6.31 -7.03
CA HIS A 99 -1.98 -7.27 -6.21
C HIS A 99 -3.27 -7.72 -6.92
N LEU A 100 -4.02 -6.77 -7.48
CA LEU A 100 -5.25 -7.08 -8.21
C LEU A 100 -4.97 -7.94 -9.45
N VAL A 101 -3.86 -7.69 -10.14
CA VAL A 101 -3.44 -8.53 -11.27
C VAL A 101 -3.20 -9.97 -10.80
N ASN A 102 -2.50 -10.14 -9.68
CA ASN A 102 -2.26 -11.47 -9.12
C ASN A 102 -3.56 -12.17 -8.71
N ARG A 103 -4.61 -11.42 -8.42
CA ARG A 103 -5.94 -11.95 -8.09
C ARG A 103 -6.79 -12.28 -9.31
N GLY A 104 -6.26 -12.15 -10.51
CA GLY A 104 -6.92 -12.55 -11.74
C GLY A 104 -7.40 -11.42 -12.64
N ASN A 105 -7.15 -10.16 -12.26
CA ASN A 105 -7.48 -9.02 -13.10
C ASN A 105 -6.42 -8.82 -14.19
N SER A 106 -6.84 -8.34 -15.37
CA SER A 106 -5.89 -7.78 -16.32
C SER A 106 -5.30 -6.48 -15.75
N GLY A 107 -4.16 -6.04 -16.30
CA GLY A 107 -3.56 -4.76 -15.88
C GLY A 107 -4.53 -3.60 -16.07
N GLU A 108 -5.24 -3.57 -17.19
CA GLU A 108 -6.22 -2.51 -17.47
C GLU A 108 -7.42 -2.57 -16.50
N ALA A 109 -7.91 -3.76 -16.17
CA ALA A 109 -8.99 -3.92 -15.19
C ALA A 109 -8.54 -3.50 -13.79
N ALA A 110 -7.31 -3.83 -13.41
CA ALA A 110 -6.75 -3.41 -12.12
C ALA A 110 -6.66 -1.89 -12.03
N LEU A 111 -6.17 -1.23 -13.08
CA LEU A 111 -6.08 0.23 -13.14
C LEU A 111 -7.47 0.88 -13.08
N ALA A 112 -8.47 0.31 -13.76
CA ALA A 112 -9.84 0.80 -13.73
C ALA A 112 -10.43 0.70 -12.31
N GLU A 113 -10.18 -0.41 -11.60
CA GLU A 113 -10.65 -0.58 -10.23
C GLU A 113 -10.01 0.43 -9.26
N ILE A 114 -8.71 0.67 -9.41
CA ILE A 114 -8.03 1.69 -8.61
C ILE A 114 -8.62 3.07 -8.89
N ALA A 115 -8.85 3.42 -10.15
CA ALA A 115 -9.47 4.68 -10.52
C ALA A 115 -10.84 4.84 -9.89
N ARG A 116 -11.64 3.77 -9.89
CA ARG A 116 -12.97 3.76 -9.26
C ARG A 116 -12.86 4.02 -7.75
N LEU A 117 -11.97 3.32 -7.06
CA LEU A 117 -11.75 3.50 -5.63
C LEU A 117 -11.23 4.90 -5.31
N TRP A 118 -10.41 5.47 -6.19
CA TRP A 118 -9.82 6.78 -5.99
C TRP A 118 -10.84 7.92 -6.04
N GLN A 119 -11.99 7.72 -6.72
CA GLN A 119 -13.05 8.73 -6.79
C GLN A 119 -13.57 9.15 -5.41
N ASP A 120 -13.52 8.22 -4.44
CA ASP A 120 -14.05 8.46 -3.10
C ASP A 120 -12.99 8.99 -2.12
N VAL A 121 -11.74 9.22 -2.59
CA VAL A 121 -10.65 9.68 -1.74
C VAL A 121 -10.61 11.21 -1.73
N ALA A 122 -10.45 11.79 -0.54
CA ALA A 122 -10.41 13.24 -0.37
C ALA A 122 -9.27 13.93 -1.13
N LYS A 123 -8.18 13.19 -1.41
CA LYS A 123 -7.00 13.72 -2.11
C LYS A 123 -7.15 13.82 -3.62
N ARG A 124 -8.26 13.34 -4.20
CA ARG A 124 -8.43 13.28 -5.66
C ARG A 124 -8.33 14.66 -6.35
N ASP A 125 -8.71 15.70 -5.67
CA ASP A 125 -8.64 17.06 -6.24
C ASP A 125 -7.21 17.54 -6.40
N ARG A 126 -6.33 17.12 -5.47
CA ARG A 126 -4.90 17.46 -5.48
C ARG A 126 -4.09 16.48 -6.33
N TYR A 127 -4.51 15.21 -6.31
CA TYR A 127 -3.88 14.10 -7.03
C TYR A 127 -4.99 13.39 -7.82
N PRO A 128 -5.25 13.80 -9.08
CA PRO A 128 -6.47 13.38 -9.80
C PRO A 128 -6.50 11.89 -10.15
N ARG A 129 -5.38 11.18 -10.09
CA ARG A 129 -5.33 9.76 -10.45
C ARG A 129 -4.34 8.99 -9.58
N SER A 130 -4.59 7.69 -9.44
CA SER A 130 -3.70 6.73 -8.81
C SER A 130 -3.61 5.48 -9.69
N PRO A 131 -2.41 4.91 -9.97
CA PRO A 131 -1.10 5.45 -9.63
C PRO A 131 -0.83 6.84 -10.21
N GLU A 132 0.36 7.36 -9.97
CA GLU A 132 0.67 8.76 -10.28
C GLU A 132 1.50 8.94 -11.54
N THR A 133 2.56 8.15 -11.72
CA THR A 133 3.52 8.33 -12.81
C THR A 133 3.31 7.32 -13.95
N PRO A 134 3.76 7.64 -15.19
CA PRO A 134 3.69 6.70 -16.30
C PRO A 134 4.37 5.36 -16.01
N ALA A 135 5.53 5.36 -15.32
CA ALA A 135 6.22 4.13 -14.97
C ALA A 135 5.39 3.26 -14.01
N GLN A 136 4.68 3.88 -13.07
CA GLN A 136 3.80 3.18 -12.15
C GLN A 136 2.61 2.54 -12.87
N PHE A 137 1.97 3.27 -13.78
CA PHE A 137 0.90 2.72 -14.63
C PHE A 137 1.40 1.54 -15.45
N GLN A 138 2.57 1.70 -16.06
CA GLN A 138 3.15 0.67 -16.91
C GLN A 138 3.46 -0.61 -16.13
N MET A 139 3.95 -0.50 -14.91
CA MET A 139 4.23 -1.66 -14.08
C MET A 139 2.96 -2.46 -13.80
N VAL A 140 1.85 -1.81 -13.47
CA VAL A 140 0.56 -2.48 -13.27
C VAL A 140 0.08 -3.12 -14.57
N ARG A 141 0.14 -2.34 -15.67
CA ARG A 141 -0.35 -2.78 -16.98
C ARG A 141 0.34 -4.05 -17.46
N THR A 142 1.65 -4.17 -17.20
CA THR A 142 2.46 -5.29 -17.69
C THR A 142 2.75 -6.36 -16.65
N TRP A 143 2.26 -6.20 -15.41
CA TRP A 143 2.63 -7.07 -14.28
C TRP A 143 2.38 -8.55 -14.56
N GLY A 144 1.26 -8.88 -15.16
CA GLY A 144 0.92 -10.27 -15.49
C GLY A 144 1.92 -10.95 -16.42
N VAL A 145 2.65 -10.17 -17.22
CA VAL A 145 3.66 -10.68 -18.14
C VAL A 145 5.05 -10.71 -17.48
N VAL A 146 5.48 -9.58 -16.89
CA VAL A 146 6.85 -9.45 -16.38
C VAL A 146 7.08 -10.30 -15.12
N SER A 147 6.05 -10.53 -14.31
CA SER A 147 6.16 -11.32 -13.09
C SER A 147 6.34 -12.82 -13.34
N ARG A 148 6.10 -13.27 -14.56
CA ARG A 148 6.24 -14.70 -14.97
C ARG A 148 7.60 -15.03 -15.57
N ARG A 149 8.46 -14.03 -15.75
CA ARG A 149 9.78 -14.23 -16.35
C ARG A 149 10.80 -14.73 -15.34
#